data_b46ab70e2e2fa25cb2f16759be455fcd
#
_entry.id   b46ab70e2e2fa25cb2f16759be455fcd
#
_cell.length_a   1.000
_cell.length_b   1.000
_cell.length_c   1.000
_cell.angle_alpha   90.00
_cell.angle_beta   90.00
_cell.angle_gamma   90.00
#
_symmetry.space_group_name_H-M   'P 1'
#
loop_
_entity.id
_entity.type
_entity.pdbx_description
1 polymer ?
#
loop_
_entity_poly.entity_id
_entity_poly.type
_entity_poly.pdbx_seq_one_letter_code
_entity_poly.pdbx_strand_id
1 'polypeptide(L)'
;MNNAKGQVKEFEKLVQHNDYNSIAKKLSNKEETLSENDAKNFVLFVKSKENQEQYNEQIQKIKSNIDKNKDNNTVYGSITDQYGNNLITIKKNGKTFFFIDKLEFKPKLTSVYVKEFNNTGIYKYQQENAKKVIAESNQTTELGKFFIGKYSIKTDKTIEDSIHNGTLTGKIDIDLSNRGNNNKIYADEDFNQSWFKVKLNNDSLLEKNSYKLLIDDKDVDYNSKKTYGKYYNPTELSVYAIGKLEGKEFKTNRINIRRNYDNKPQNLKLSFKESQIRDYESKSKKVKEKAKSYIKEYTKELNKAYKKKDYKYISDYVKNNSQLEKQLKKQVKSKSKVKFKDVKINNVKRDKNKIYIELSKTNNGNVFQTKYTLDYDNVSNEFLVEDSHDN
;
A
#
# COMPACT_ATOMS: atom_id res chain seq x y z
N MET A 1 -3.06 37.43 47.84
CA MET A 1 -3.25 36.97 46.45
C MET A 1 -3.86 35.53 46.34
N ASN A 2 -4.51 35.08 47.36
CA ASN A 2 -4.91 33.67 47.41
C ASN A 2 -6.34 33.35 46.90
N ASN A 3 -7.08 34.27 46.32
CA ASN A 3 -8.41 34.00 45.77
C ASN A 3 -8.35 33.49 44.32
N ALA A 4 -9.47 32.93 43.83
CA ALA A 4 -9.55 32.38 42.47
C ALA A 4 -9.08 33.36 41.38
N LYS A 5 -9.52 34.63 41.47
CA LYS A 5 -9.11 35.70 40.53
C LYS A 5 -7.62 35.99 40.60
N GLY A 6 -7.02 35.91 41.81
CA GLY A 6 -5.57 36.08 42.03
C GLY A 6 -4.77 34.95 41.33
N GLN A 7 -5.28 33.72 41.36
CA GLN A 7 -4.65 32.57 40.68
C GLN A 7 -4.65 32.74 39.15
N VAL A 8 -5.70 33.34 38.54
CA VAL A 8 -5.73 33.68 37.11
C VAL A 8 -4.74 34.79 36.78
N LYS A 9 -4.67 35.84 37.63
CA LYS A 9 -3.68 36.94 37.48
C LYS A 9 -2.25 36.42 37.58
N GLU A 10 -2.01 35.46 38.49
CA GLU A 10 -0.68 34.83 38.60
C GLU A 10 -0.33 34.06 37.32
N PHE A 11 -1.25 33.25 36.78
CA PHE A 11 -1.04 32.53 35.49
C PHE A 11 -0.78 33.50 34.36
N GLU A 12 -1.54 34.60 34.25
CA GLU A 12 -1.31 35.66 33.26
C GLU A 12 0.10 36.28 33.38
N LYS A 13 0.56 36.54 34.59
CA LYS A 13 1.92 37.02 34.85
C LYS A 13 2.99 36.03 34.39
N LEU A 14 2.81 34.72 34.71
CA LEU A 14 3.71 33.68 34.27
C LEU A 14 3.83 33.67 32.73
N VAL A 15 2.71 33.78 32.02
CA VAL A 15 2.67 33.86 30.55
C VAL A 15 3.41 35.14 30.09
N GLN A 16 3.14 36.31 30.69
CA GLN A 16 3.80 37.58 30.33
C GLN A 16 5.32 37.53 30.47
N HIS A 17 5.82 36.90 31.54
CA HIS A 17 7.25 36.80 31.85
C HIS A 17 7.93 35.57 31.22
N ASN A 18 7.24 34.75 30.45
CA ASN A 18 7.77 33.51 29.84
C ASN A 18 8.33 32.51 30.88
N ASP A 19 7.69 32.43 32.05
CA ASP A 19 8.08 31.45 33.07
C ASP A 19 7.53 30.07 32.72
N TYR A 20 8.19 29.43 31.76
CA TYR A 20 7.76 28.16 31.17
C TYR A 20 7.71 27.03 32.20
N ASN A 21 8.67 27.00 33.14
CA ASN A 21 8.72 25.99 34.20
C ASN A 21 7.49 26.06 35.10
N SER A 22 7.17 27.26 35.61
CA SER A 22 6.00 27.48 36.45
C SER A 22 4.69 27.24 35.71
N ILE A 23 4.60 27.62 34.42
CA ILE A 23 3.44 27.32 33.57
C ILE A 23 3.27 25.81 33.42
N ALA A 24 4.33 25.08 33.08
CA ALA A 24 4.30 23.63 32.93
C ALA A 24 3.79 22.95 34.22
N LYS A 25 4.32 23.32 35.39
CA LYS A 25 3.87 22.82 36.68
C LYS A 25 2.41 23.14 36.95
N LYS A 26 1.93 24.33 36.60
CA LYS A 26 0.54 24.76 36.86
C LYS A 26 -0.46 24.06 35.95
N LEU A 27 -0.04 23.69 34.73
CA LEU A 27 -0.85 22.96 33.74
C LEU A 27 -0.79 21.43 33.93
N SER A 28 0.25 20.93 34.61
CA SER A 28 0.38 19.50 34.88
C SER A 28 -0.60 19.05 36.00
N ASN A 29 -1.13 17.84 35.86
CA ASN A 29 -1.99 17.19 36.83
C ASN A 29 -1.62 15.70 36.95
N LYS A 30 -2.45 14.89 37.61
CA LYS A 30 -2.20 13.44 37.79
C LYS A 30 -2.28 12.64 36.49
N GLU A 31 -3.05 13.15 35.53
CA GLU A 31 -3.31 12.46 34.24
C GLU A 31 -2.35 12.92 33.16
N GLU A 32 -1.98 14.22 33.15
CA GLU A 32 -1.24 14.89 32.09
C GLU A 32 -0.06 15.66 32.68
N THR A 33 1.15 15.31 32.29
CA THR A 33 2.39 16.05 32.65
C THR A 33 2.86 16.82 31.44
N LEU A 34 3.03 18.15 31.59
CA LEU A 34 3.55 19.02 30.54
C LEU A 34 5.00 19.35 30.81
N SER A 35 5.78 19.34 29.72
CA SER A 35 7.18 19.79 29.74
C SER A 35 7.28 21.31 29.66
N GLU A 36 8.48 21.82 29.97
CA GLU A 36 8.81 23.24 29.77
C GLU A 36 8.68 23.64 28.29
N ASN A 37 8.96 22.71 27.37
CA ASN A 37 8.79 22.94 25.92
C ASN A 37 7.30 23.06 25.53
N ASP A 38 6.40 22.30 26.15
CA ASP A 38 4.95 22.43 25.93
C ASP A 38 4.46 23.79 26.40
N ALA A 39 4.91 24.25 27.55
CA ALA A 39 4.60 25.59 28.08
C ALA A 39 5.15 26.70 27.19
N LYS A 40 6.37 26.56 26.67
CA LYS A 40 6.97 27.47 25.70
C LYS A 40 6.14 27.57 24.43
N ASN A 41 5.74 26.44 23.86
CA ASN A 41 4.90 26.40 22.67
C ASN A 41 3.54 27.08 22.89
N PHE A 42 2.91 26.86 24.04
CA PHE A 42 1.69 27.54 24.42
C PHE A 42 1.89 29.07 24.51
N VAL A 43 2.92 29.53 25.19
CA VAL A 43 3.20 30.95 25.32
C VAL A 43 3.48 31.61 23.97
N LEU A 44 4.25 30.95 23.10
CA LEU A 44 4.47 31.42 21.73
C LEU A 44 3.18 31.52 20.93
N PHE A 45 2.28 30.53 21.10
CA PHE A 45 0.97 30.52 20.46
C PHE A 45 0.09 31.68 20.91
N VAL A 46 -0.13 31.86 22.25
CA VAL A 46 -1.02 32.91 22.76
C VAL A 46 -0.46 34.32 22.63
N LYS A 47 0.84 34.46 22.48
CA LYS A 47 1.52 35.77 22.23
C LYS A 47 1.66 36.05 20.72
N SER A 48 1.31 35.14 19.83
CA SER A 48 1.34 35.43 18.42
C SER A 48 0.39 36.58 18.05
N LYS A 49 0.69 37.28 16.99
CA LYS A 49 -0.10 38.44 16.54
C LYS A 49 -1.58 38.06 16.29
N GLU A 50 -1.79 36.85 15.82
CA GLU A 50 -3.12 36.33 15.49
C GLU A 50 -3.95 35.94 16.71
N ASN A 51 -3.32 35.53 17.82
CA ASN A 51 -3.99 34.93 18.97
C ASN A 51 -4.00 35.78 20.23
N GLN A 52 -3.15 36.83 20.31
CA GLN A 52 -2.96 37.61 21.53
C GLN A 52 -4.21 38.34 22.00
N GLU A 53 -4.94 38.95 21.08
CA GLU A 53 -6.18 39.67 21.41
C GLU A 53 -7.24 38.73 21.97
N GLN A 54 -7.49 37.63 21.28
CA GLN A 54 -8.44 36.59 21.72
C GLN A 54 -8.07 36.01 23.09
N TYR A 55 -6.80 35.73 23.32
CA TYR A 55 -6.31 35.25 24.62
C TYR A 55 -6.61 36.24 25.75
N ASN A 56 -6.31 37.54 25.53
CA ASN A 56 -6.58 38.59 26.51
C ASN A 56 -8.08 38.70 26.82
N GLU A 57 -8.93 38.71 25.83
CA GLU A 57 -10.39 38.73 26.00
C GLU A 57 -10.90 37.53 26.79
N GLN A 58 -10.40 36.34 26.50
CA GLN A 58 -10.78 35.11 27.21
C GLN A 58 -10.37 35.16 28.68
N ILE A 59 -9.15 35.64 28.98
CA ILE A 59 -8.69 35.83 30.35
C ILE A 59 -9.58 36.84 31.12
N GLN A 60 -9.97 37.95 30.51
CA GLN A 60 -10.85 38.94 31.15
C GLN A 60 -12.24 38.35 31.36
N LYS A 61 -12.80 37.56 30.41
CA LYS A 61 -14.07 36.88 30.59
C LYS A 61 -14.02 35.86 31.73
N ILE A 62 -12.95 35.10 31.85
CA ILE A 62 -12.77 34.14 32.96
C ILE A 62 -12.74 34.88 34.32
N LYS A 63 -12.01 36.00 34.44
CA LYS A 63 -11.98 36.84 35.64
C LYS A 63 -13.39 37.37 35.99
N SER A 64 -14.15 37.83 34.97
CA SER A 64 -15.53 38.31 35.17
C SER A 64 -16.46 37.18 35.63
N ASN A 65 -16.32 35.97 35.07
CA ASN A 65 -17.12 34.83 35.48
C ASN A 65 -16.85 34.41 36.94
N ILE A 66 -15.60 34.50 37.39
CA ILE A 66 -15.24 34.29 38.80
C ILE A 66 -15.95 35.29 39.72
N ASP A 67 -15.99 36.57 39.33
CA ASP A 67 -16.66 37.62 40.13
C ASP A 67 -18.17 37.42 40.22
N LYS A 68 -18.79 36.95 39.12
CA LYS A 68 -20.27 36.76 39.03
C LYS A 68 -20.75 35.47 39.69
N ASN A 69 -19.87 34.48 39.82
CA ASN A 69 -20.25 33.14 40.25
C ASN A 69 -20.17 33.02 41.79
N LYS A 70 -21.26 33.32 42.46
CA LYS A 70 -21.41 33.06 43.91
C LYS A 70 -21.83 31.63 44.22
N ASP A 71 -22.32 30.87 43.26
CA ASP A 71 -22.87 29.54 43.44
C ASP A 71 -22.31 28.49 42.48
N ASN A 72 -21.81 27.43 43.02
CA ASN A 72 -21.59 26.05 42.54
C ASN A 72 -21.15 25.76 41.07
N ASN A 73 -20.89 26.71 40.25
CA ASN A 73 -20.34 26.43 38.94
C ASN A 73 -18.90 25.95 39.02
N THR A 74 -18.64 24.76 38.53
CA THR A 74 -17.30 24.15 38.57
C THR A 74 -16.35 24.70 37.48
N VAL A 75 -16.87 25.28 36.36
CA VAL A 75 -16.08 25.79 35.24
C VAL A 75 -16.25 27.30 35.09
N TYR A 76 -15.13 28.04 35.13
CA TYR A 76 -15.10 29.49 34.96
C TYR A 76 -14.88 29.93 33.50
N GLY A 77 -14.33 29.07 32.66
CA GLY A 77 -14.15 29.31 31.23
C GLY A 77 -12.99 28.51 30.67
N SER A 78 -12.71 28.78 29.39
CA SER A 78 -11.64 28.11 28.65
C SER A 78 -10.83 29.08 27.83
N ILE A 79 -9.57 28.77 27.63
CA ILE A 79 -8.71 29.35 26.60
C ILE A 79 -8.85 28.46 25.38
N THR A 80 -9.22 29.05 24.23
CA THR A 80 -9.45 28.34 22.97
C THR A 80 -8.60 28.93 21.85
N ASP A 81 -8.37 28.15 20.80
CA ASP A 81 -7.81 28.68 19.55
C ASP A 81 -8.88 29.45 18.73
N GLN A 82 -8.46 30.01 17.59
CA GLN A 82 -9.33 30.78 16.67
C GLN A 82 -10.46 29.95 16.07
N TYR A 83 -10.37 28.63 16.11
CA TYR A 83 -11.41 27.69 15.62
C TYR A 83 -12.35 27.21 16.73
N GLY A 84 -12.17 27.70 17.95
CA GLY A 84 -12.96 27.29 19.12
C GLY A 84 -12.49 25.99 19.79
N ASN A 85 -11.36 25.42 19.35
CA ASN A 85 -10.81 24.25 20.01
C ASN A 85 -10.30 24.61 21.40
N ASN A 86 -10.73 23.85 22.42
CA ASN A 86 -10.30 24.06 23.79
C ASN A 86 -8.82 23.72 23.97
N LEU A 87 -8.07 24.62 24.60
CA LEU A 87 -6.66 24.43 24.95
C LEU A 87 -6.47 24.22 26.44
N ILE A 88 -7.13 25.06 27.26
CA ILE A 88 -7.09 24.97 28.71
C ILE A 88 -8.48 25.26 29.27
N THR A 89 -8.99 24.39 30.10
CA THR A 89 -10.21 24.65 30.88
C THR A 89 -9.82 25.09 32.29
N ILE A 90 -10.37 26.21 32.74
CA ILE A 90 -10.15 26.73 34.11
C ILE A 90 -11.38 26.43 34.93
N LYS A 91 -11.22 25.60 35.94
CA LYS A 91 -12.30 25.13 36.79
C LYS A 91 -11.90 25.13 38.26
N LYS A 92 -12.93 25.08 39.14
CA LYS A 92 -12.76 24.92 40.59
C LYS A 92 -12.32 23.48 40.88
N ASN A 93 -11.29 23.34 41.73
CA ASN A 93 -10.79 22.04 42.17
C ASN A 93 -10.58 22.05 43.70
N GLY A 94 -11.69 22.05 44.45
CA GLY A 94 -11.68 22.10 45.89
C GLY A 94 -11.42 23.48 46.51
N LYS A 95 -11.09 23.49 47.80
CA LYS A 95 -10.77 24.70 48.56
C LYS A 95 -9.40 24.57 49.24
N THR A 96 -8.67 25.68 49.33
CA THR A 96 -7.45 25.81 50.11
C THR A 96 -7.77 26.65 51.36
N PHE A 97 -7.24 26.29 52.54
CA PHE A 97 -7.53 26.96 53.84
C PHE A 97 -9.03 27.13 54.13
N PHE A 98 -9.87 26.11 53.78
CA PHE A 98 -11.31 26.01 53.98
C PHE A 98 -12.19 27.07 53.29
N PHE A 99 -11.63 28.20 52.82
CA PHE A 99 -12.42 29.34 52.32
C PHE A 99 -12.06 29.79 50.90
N ILE A 100 -10.88 29.42 50.39
CA ILE A 100 -10.36 29.92 49.11
C ILE A 100 -10.52 28.84 48.04
N ASP A 101 -11.27 29.15 46.99
CA ASP A 101 -11.39 28.25 45.84
C ASP A 101 -10.05 28.04 45.18
N LYS A 102 -9.62 26.78 45.12
CA LYS A 102 -8.46 26.33 44.34
C LYS A 102 -8.87 26.15 42.89
N LEU A 103 -8.10 26.71 41.94
CA LEU A 103 -8.32 26.52 40.54
C LEU A 103 -7.44 25.41 40.00
N GLU A 104 -7.99 24.67 39.05
CA GLU A 104 -7.28 23.77 38.16
C GLU A 104 -7.25 24.39 36.76
N PHE A 105 -6.08 24.41 36.15
CA PHE A 105 -5.85 24.79 34.75
C PHE A 105 -5.65 23.48 34.01
N LYS A 106 -6.75 22.88 33.53
CA LYS A 106 -6.71 21.58 32.86
C LYS A 106 -6.37 21.72 31.37
N PRO A 107 -5.18 21.29 30.92
CA PRO A 107 -4.82 21.32 29.50
C PRO A 107 -5.60 20.26 28.76
N LYS A 108 -5.79 20.50 27.45
CA LYS A 108 -6.31 19.51 26.51
C LYS A 108 -5.24 19.16 25.51
N LEU A 109 -4.74 17.93 25.59
CA LEU A 109 -3.80 17.38 24.63
C LEU A 109 -4.53 16.88 23.39
N THR A 110 -3.84 16.93 22.25
CA THR A 110 -4.34 16.47 20.97
C THR A 110 -3.58 15.24 20.53
N SER A 111 -4.30 14.19 20.17
CA SER A 111 -3.71 12.98 19.61
C SER A 111 -3.17 13.27 18.21
N VAL A 112 -1.92 12.87 17.97
CA VAL A 112 -1.23 12.95 16.69
C VAL A 112 -0.98 11.54 16.19
N TYR A 113 -1.15 11.33 14.90
CA TYR A 113 -1.13 10.03 14.27
C TYR A 113 -0.03 9.90 13.22
N VAL A 114 0.38 8.68 13.00
CA VAL A 114 1.18 8.23 11.84
C VAL A 114 0.41 7.15 11.10
N LYS A 115 0.74 6.95 9.82
CA LYS A 115 0.12 5.92 9.00
C LYS A 115 1.19 5.17 8.22
N GLU A 116 1.21 3.86 8.38
CA GLU A 116 1.96 2.94 7.54
C GLU A 116 1.05 2.30 6.48
N PHE A 117 1.64 1.79 5.41
CA PHE A 117 0.89 1.17 4.31
C PHE A 117 1.11 -0.34 4.29
N ASN A 118 2.06 -0.87 3.53
CA ASN A 118 2.29 -2.32 3.51
C ASN A 118 3.53 -2.77 4.31
N ASN A 119 3.99 -1.94 5.21
CA ASN A 119 5.11 -2.18 6.12
C ASN A 119 4.70 -1.88 7.57
N THR A 120 5.50 -2.33 8.52
CA THR A 120 5.41 -1.92 9.94
C THR A 120 6.50 -0.88 10.22
N GLY A 121 6.15 0.21 10.91
CA GLY A 121 7.06 1.25 11.35
C GLY A 121 7.19 1.27 12.87
N ILE A 122 8.41 1.22 13.40
CA ILE A 122 8.69 1.34 14.83
C ILE A 122 9.36 2.68 15.07
N TYR A 123 8.65 3.57 15.74
CA TYR A 123 9.12 4.93 16.07
C TYR A 123 9.68 4.95 17.49
N LYS A 124 10.91 5.45 17.63
CA LYS A 124 11.56 5.68 18.93
C LYS A 124 11.96 7.14 19.02
N TYR A 125 11.43 7.83 20.01
CA TYR A 125 11.69 9.25 20.23
C TYR A 125 11.63 9.59 21.71
N GLN A 126 12.16 10.77 22.06
CA GLN A 126 12.13 11.31 23.41
C GLN A 126 11.09 12.42 23.49
N GLN A 127 10.16 12.29 24.41
CA GLN A 127 9.29 13.37 24.86
C GLN A 127 9.71 13.72 26.30
N GLU A 128 8.88 13.62 27.30
CA GLU A 128 9.35 13.65 28.70
C GLU A 128 10.07 12.33 29.05
N ASN A 129 9.54 11.23 28.55
CA ASN A 129 10.12 9.91 28.66
C ASN A 129 10.39 9.34 27.27
N ALA A 130 11.25 8.33 27.21
CA ALA A 130 11.50 7.58 25.98
C ALA A 130 10.19 6.91 25.51
N LYS A 131 9.81 7.14 24.28
CA LYS A 131 8.61 6.58 23.64
C LYS A 131 9.01 5.57 22.58
N LYS A 132 8.27 4.48 22.51
CA LYS A 132 8.31 3.49 21.43
C LYS A 132 6.90 3.24 20.94
N VAL A 133 6.64 3.51 19.68
CA VAL A 133 5.33 3.32 19.04
C VAL A 133 5.50 2.36 17.87
N ILE A 134 4.66 1.33 17.81
CA ILE A 134 4.62 0.36 16.72
C ILE A 134 3.39 0.68 15.89
N ALA A 135 3.62 1.12 14.66
CA ALA A 135 2.59 1.41 13.68
C ALA A 135 2.48 0.24 12.70
N GLU A 136 1.39 -0.51 12.85
CA GLU A 136 1.13 -1.71 12.05
C GLU A 136 0.76 -1.37 10.60
N SER A 137 1.02 -2.34 9.73
CA SER A 137 0.69 -2.26 8.30
C SER A 137 -0.77 -1.92 8.06
N ASN A 138 -1.04 -0.98 7.15
CA ASN A 138 -2.35 -0.49 6.74
C ASN A 138 -3.19 0.15 7.87
N GLN A 139 -2.55 0.53 8.99
CA GLN A 139 -3.24 1.15 10.12
C GLN A 139 -2.82 2.60 10.33
N THR A 140 -3.74 3.36 10.92
CA THR A 140 -3.47 4.68 11.48
C THR A 140 -3.23 4.46 12.98
N THR A 141 -2.05 4.81 13.45
CA THR A 141 -1.60 4.59 14.83
C THR A 141 -1.39 5.92 15.55
N GLU A 142 -1.89 6.05 16.77
CA GLU A 142 -1.58 7.20 17.61
C GLU A 142 -0.09 7.19 17.95
N LEU A 143 0.61 8.24 17.52
CA LEU A 143 2.01 8.46 17.86
C LEU A 143 2.14 8.91 19.31
N GLY A 144 1.29 9.84 19.72
CA GLY A 144 1.25 10.38 21.06
C GLY A 144 0.27 11.54 21.17
N LYS A 145 0.21 12.13 22.38
CA LYS A 145 -0.60 13.31 22.68
C LYS A 145 0.32 14.50 22.91
N PHE A 146 -0.02 15.63 22.29
CA PHE A 146 0.77 16.85 22.32
C PHE A 146 -0.10 18.05 22.68
N PHE A 147 0.49 19.00 23.37
CA PHE A 147 -0.15 20.27 23.67
C PHE A 147 -0.07 21.19 22.44
N ILE A 148 -0.78 22.33 22.48
CA ILE A 148 -0.77 23.30 21.38
C ILE A 148 0.65 23.76 21.05
N GLY A 149 0.97 23.92 19.77
CA GLY A 149 2.25 24.46 19.29
C GLY A 149 2.87 23.67 18.18
N LYS A 150 4.15 23.90 17.97
CA LYS A 150 4.99 23.27 16.93
C LYS A 150 6.09 22.45 17.57
N TYR A 151 6.24 21.22 17.11
CA TYR A 151 7.26 20.30 17.60
C TYR A 151 8.08 19.78 16.45
N SER A 152 9.38 19.66 16.66
CA SER A 152 10.32 18.99 15.76
C SER A 152 11.12 18.00 16.60
N ILE A 153 10.79 16.71 16.47
CA ILE A 153 11.27 15.68 17.37
C ILE A 153 12.21 14.75 16.63
N LYS A 154 13.47 14.70 17.06
CA LYS A 154 14.42 13.70 16.54
C LYS A 154 13.90 12.30 16.85
N THR A 155 13.85 11.46 15.85
CA THR A 155 13.20 10.16 15.91
C THR A 155 14.01 9.14 15.13
N ASP A 156 14.18 7.95 15.71
CA ASP A 156 14.63 6.78 14.98
C ASP A 156 13.40 5.97 14.55
N LYS A 157 13.32 5.66 13.26
CA LYS A 157 12.26 4.84 12.68
C LYS A 157 12.85 3.56 12.11
N THR A 158 12.48 2.42 12.68
CA THR A 158 12.78 1.12 12.09
C THR A 158 11.62 0.71 11.18
N ILE A 159 11.93 0.40 9.93
CA ILE A 159 10.99 -0.12 8.95
C ILE A 159 11.18 -1.63 8.86
N GLU A 160 10.10 -2.37 9.08
CA GLU A 160 10.04 -3.82 8.92
C GLU A 160 9.11 -4.17 7.75
N ASP A 161 9.68 -4.85 6.76
CA ASP A 161 9.03 -5.16 5.49
C ASP A 161 9.69 -6.41 4.85
N SER A 162 9.00 -7.06 3.94
CA SER A 162 9.51 -8.19 3.17
C SER A 162 10.56 -7.80 2.11
N ILE A 163 10.65 -6.52 1.74
CA ILE A 163 11.52 -6.02 0.68
C ILE A 163 12.80 -5.41 1.27
N HIS A 164 12.64 -4.37 2.10
CA HIS A 164 13.74 -3.60 2.68
C HIS A 164 13.48 -3.29 4.14
N ASN A 165 14.34 -3.81 5.00
CA ASN A 165 14.36 -3.52 6.42
C ASN A 165 15.48 -2.54 6.75
N GLY A 166 15.26 -1.64 7.70
CA GLY A 166 16.31 -0.75 8.14
C GLY A 166 15.84 0.26 9.17
N THR A 167 16.81 0.88 9.84
CA THR A 167 16.56 1.97 10.80
C THR A 167 17.03 3.27 10.19
N LEU A 168 16.14 4.26 10.20
CA LEU A 168 16.36 5.61 9.72
C LEU A 168 16.38 6.56 10.91
N THR A 169 17.39 7.41 11.00
CA THR A 169 17.38 8.57 11.89
C THR A 169 16.85 9.76 11.11
N GLY A 170 15.87 10.44 11.66
CA GLY A 170 15.23 11.60 11.06
C GLY A 170 14.49 12.40 12.11
N LYS A 171 13.40 13.03 11.71
CA LYS A 171 12.55 13.79 12.62
C LYS A 171 11.07 13.67 12.27
N ILE A 172 10.26 13.97 13.25
CA ILE A 172 8.82 14.12 13.13
C ILE A 172 8.50 15.59 13.43
N ASP A 173 7.85 16.24 12.49
CA ASP A 173 7.36 17.61 12.65
C ASP A 173 5.84 17.59 12.89
N ILE A 174 5.38 18.31 13.91
CA ILE A 174 3.98 18.38 14.32
C ILE A 174 3.60 19.85 14.44
N ASP A 175 2.57 20.29 13.73
CA ASP A 175 2.02 21.64 13.86
C ASP A 175 0.57 21.58 14.34
N LEU A 176 0.35 21.92 15.61
CA LEU A 176 -0.97 22.01 16.22
C LEU A 176 -1.48 23.45 16.32
N SER A 177 -0.68 24.46 15.90
CA SER A 177 -1.05 25.88 15.97
C SER A 177 -2.08 26.27 14.91
N ASN A 178 -2.22 25.50 13.84
CA ASN A 178 -3.14 25.77 12.73
C ASN A 178 -3.95 24.53 12.29
N ARG A 179 -4.45 23.78 13.25
CA ARG A 179 -5.11 22.49 13.00
C ARG A 179 -6.52 22.55 12.42
N GLY A 180 -7.17 23.73 12.44
CA GLY A 180 -8.56 23.85 12.02
C GLY A 180 -9.50 22.92 12.82
N ASN A 181 -10.59 22.47 12.18
CA ASN A 181 -11.55 21.52 12.76
C ASN A 181 -11.24 20.05 12.38
N ASN A 182 -10.01 19.75 12.00
CA ASN A 182 -9.61 18.38 11.62
C ASN A 182 -9.67 17.42 12.80
N ASN A 183 -10.40 16.34 12.65
CA ASN A 183 -10.55 15.31 13.68
C ASN A 183 -9.30 14.46 13.90
N LYS A 184 -8.41 14.38 12.90
CA LYS A 184 -7.15 13.63 12.96
C LYS A 184 -6.00 14.47 12.44
N ILE A 185 -4.97 14.61 13.26
CA ILE A 185 -3.73 15.30 12.93
C ILE A 185 -2.65 14.25 12.68
N TYR A 186 -2.00 14.32 11.53
CA TYR A 186 -0.89 13.44 11.19
C TYR A 186 0.43 14.20 11.35
N ALA A 187 1.43 13.49 11.85
CA ALA A 187 2.80 14.00 11.91
C ALA A 187 3.40 14.03 10.50
N ASP A 188 4.20 15.07 10.23
CA ASP A 188 5.05 15.15 9.05
C ASP A 188 6.35 14.37 9.32
N GLU A 189 6.66 13.42 8.43
CA GLU A 189 7.77 12.51 8.61
C GLU A 189 8.93 12.87 7.68
N ASP A 190 10.08 13.26 8.23
CA ASP A 190 11.30 13.54 7.48
C ASP A 190 12.33 12.42 7.67
N PHE A 191 12.14 11.33 6.90
CA PHE A 191 13.02 10.17 6.84
C PHE A 191 13.39 9.83 5.40
N ASN A 192 14.49 9.11 5.21
CA ASN A 192 14.85 8.54 3.91
C ASN A 192 13.99 7.31 3.60
N GLN A 193 12.73 7.54 3.31
CA GLN A 193 11.72 6.52 3.00
C GLN A 193 10.94 6.89 1.74
N SER A 194 10.38 5.89 1.07
CA SER A 194 9.58 6.08 -0.15
C SER A 194 8.26 5.35 -0.08
N TRP A 195 7.21 6.02 -0.56
CA TRP A 195 5.89 5.40 -0.76
C TRP A 195 5.25 5.98 -2.02
N PHE A 196 4.51 5.13 -2.71
CA PHE A 196 4.00 5.44 -4.02
C PHE A 196 2.75 4.65 -4.38
N LYS A 197 2.03 5.14 -5.40
CA LYS A 197 0.97 4.42 -6.10
C LYS A 197 1.44 4.09 -7.50
N VAL A 198 0.96 2.97 -8.04
CA VAL A 198 1.33 2.51 -9.38
C VAL A 198 0.10 2.45 -10.27
N LYS A 199 0.20 3.05 -11.44
CA LYS A 199 -0.74 2.87 -12.54
C LYS A 199 -0.02 2.17 -13.69
N LEU A 200 -0.59 1.04 -14.16
CA LEU A 200 -0.14 0.36 -15.36
C LEU A 200 -0.84 0.97 -16.58
N ASN A 201 -0.08 1.12 -17.66
CA ASN A 201 -0.60 1.48 -18.98
C ASN A 201 -0.40 0.29 -19.95
N ASN A 202 -1.33 0.13 -20.88
CA ASN A 202 -1.37 -0.97 -21.87
C ASN A 202 -1.50 -2.37 -21.23
N ASP A 203 -1.87 -2.43 -19.95
CA ASP A 203 -2.11 -3.68 -19.23
C ASP A 203 -3.32 -4.45 -19.79
N SER A 204 -4.32 -3.75 -20.33
CA SER A 204 -5.49 -4.37 -20.98
C SER A 204 -5.15 -5.27 -22.17
N LEU A 205 -3.95 -5.17 -22.72
CA LEU A 205 -3.43 -6.02 -23.80
C LEU A 205 -2.89 -7.37 -23.29
N LEU A 206 -2.78 -7.54 -22.00
CA LEU A 206 -2.21 -8.72 -21.33
C LEU A 206 -3.30 -9.51 -20.58
N GLU A 207 -2.95 -10.69 -20.13
CA GLU A 207 -3.86 -11.55 -19.36
C GLU A 207 -4.21 -10.91 -18.02
N LYS A 208 -5.50 -10.87 -17.71
CA LYS A 208 -5.97 -10.37 -16.41
C LYS A 208 -5.33 -11.18 -15.27
N ASN A 209 -4.97 -10.49 -14.19
CA ASN A 209 -4.34 -11.07 -13.00
C ASN A 209 -2.96 -11.71 -13.22
N SER A 210 -2.32 -11.46 -14.39
CA SER A 210 -0.94 -11.92 -14.64
C SER A 210 0.12 -10.91 -14.16
N TYR A 211 -0.32 -9.76 -13.67
CA TYR A 211 0.59 -8.65 -13.32
C TYR A 211 1.29 -8.89 -12.00
N LYS A 212 2.58 -8.57 -11.99
CA LYS A 212 3.41 -8.52 -10.80
C LYS A 212 4.16 -7.19 -10.78
N LEU A 213 4.25 -6.59 -9.60
CA LEU A 213 5.09 -5.43 -9.38
C LEU A 213 6.41 -5.90 -8.79
N LEU A 214 7.51 -5.39 -9.31
CA LEU A 214 8.83 -5.68 -8.78
C LEU A 214 9.45 -4.40 -8.21
N ILE A 215 9.91 -4.50 -6.98
CA ILE A 215 10.62 -3.45 -6.25
C ILE A 215 12.00 -4.01 -5.91
N ASP A 216 13.05 -3.42 -6.49
CA ASP A 216 14.42 -3.97 -6.46
C ASP A 216 14.47 -5.47 -6.78
N ASP A 217 13.77 -5.83 -7.87
CA ASP A 217 13.64 -7.19 -8.39
C ASP A 217 12.92 -8.19 -7.45
N LYS A 218 12.36 -7.73 -6.33
CA LYS A 218 11.52 -8.54 -5.43
C LYS A 218 10.05 -8.42 -5.81
N ASP A 219 9.38 -9.55 -5.88
CA ASP A 219 7.98 -9.67 -6.32
C ASP A 219 6.99 -9.17 -5.26
N VAL A 220 6.07 -8.33 -5.67
CA VAL A 220 4.99 -7.77 -4.85
C VAL A 220 3.68 -7.85 -5.61
N ASP A 221 2.60 -8.24 -4.93
CA ASP A 221 1.28 -8.26 -5.54
C ASP A 221 0.87 -6.87 -6.04
N TYR A 222 0.52 -6.78 -7.32
CA TYR A 222 0.03 -5.56 -7.92
C TYR A 222 -1.44 -5.30 -7.57
N ASN A 223 -1.71 -4.10 -7.08
CA ASN A 223 -3.06 -3.59 -6.88
C ASN A 223 -3.07 -2.07 -7.17
N SER A 224 -3.86 -1.65 -8.15
CA SER A 224 -3.94 -0.24 -8.59
C SER A 224 -4.47 0.73 -7.53
N LYS A 225 -5.15 0.23 -6.49
CA LYS A 225 -5.70 1.04 -5.39
C LYS A 225 -4.76 1.13 -4.19
N LYS A 226 -3.72 0.30 -4.16
CA LYS A 226 -2.79 0.20 -3.03
C LYS A 226 -1.76 1.32 -3.08
N THR A 227 -1.40 1.82 -1.90
CA THR A 227 -0.18 2.60 -1.69
C THR A 227 0.90 1.66 -1.18
N TYR A 228 2.05 1.64 -1.85
CA TYR A 228 3.22 0.81 -1.53
C TYR A 228 4.20 1.60 -0.68
N GLY A 229 4.76 0.98 0.32
CA GLY A 229 5.71 1.58 1.28
C GLY A 229 5.03 1.80 2.64
N LYS A 230 5.57 2.55 3.52
CA LYS A 230 6.83 3.33 3.35
C LYS A 230 8.04 2.40 3.40
N TYR A 231 8.84 2.36 2.35
CA TYR A 231 10.04 1.54 2.27
C TYR A 231 11.27 2.28 2.78
N TYR A 232 12.17 1.56 3.43
CA TYR A 232 13.52 2.03 3.71
C TYR A 232 14.24 2.37 2.40
N ASN A 233 14.59 3.62 2.20
CA ASN A 233 15.18 4.10 0.93
C ASN A 233 16.36 5.05 1.18
N PRO A 234 17.53 4.53 1.56
CA PRO A 234 18.70 5.36 1.78
C PRO A 234 19.30 5.92 0.48
N THR A 235 19.01 5.31 -0.68
CA THR A 235 19.52 5.73 -1.99
C THR A 235 18.38 5.93 -3.00
N GLU A 236 18.06 4.90 -3.77
CA GLU A 236 16.95 4.87 -4.75
C GLU A 236 16.36 3.46 -4.80
N LEU A 237 15.04 3.37 -4.98
CA LEU A 237 14.34 2.10 -5.24
C LEU A 237 14.03 1.99 -6.72
N SER A 238 14.23 0.83 -7.29
CA SER A 238 13.90 0.51 -8.67
C SER A 238 12.55 -0.19 -8.75
N VAL A 239 11.62 0.35 -9.55
CA VAL A 239 10.26 -0.20 -9.68
C VAL A 239 9.90 -0.43 -11.13
N TYR A 240 9.38 -1.62 -11.43
CA TYR A 240 8.80 -1.98 -12.73
C TYR A 240 7.74 -3.08 -12.56
N ALA A 241 6.98 -3.35 -13.60
CA ALA A 241 5.99 -4.42 -13.60
C ALA A 241 6.27 -5.44 -14.71
N ILE A 242 5.81 -6.67 -14.47
CA ILE A 242 5.72 -7.71 -15.50
C ILE A 242 4.26 -8.13 -15.67
N GLY A 243 3.90 -8.60 -16.86
CA GLY A 243 2.61 -9.17 -17.17
C GLY A 243 2.77 -10.22 -18.26
N LYS A 244 1.78 -11.08 -18.50
CA LYS A 244 1.85 -12.20 -19.43
C LYS A 244 0.80 -12.11 -20.51
N LEU A 245 1.17 -12.61 -21.68
CA LEU A 245 0.26 -12.93 -22.78
C LEU A 245 0.69 -14.28 -23.37
N GLU A 246 -0.21 -15.26 -23.33
CA GLU A 246 0.04 -16.61 -23.85
C GLU A 246 1.39 -17.18 -23.40
N GLY A 247 1.65 -17.07 -22.09
CA GLY A 247 2.84 -17.56 -21.42
C GLY A 247 4.10 -16.69 -21.58
N LYS A 248 4.13 -15.75 -22.51
CA LYS A 248 5.25 -14.82 -22.69
C LYS A 248 5.16 -13.67 -21.71
N GLU A 249 6.27 -13.35 -21.05
CA GLU A 249 6.38 -12.21 -20.16
C GLU A 249 6.75 -10.92 -20.92
N PHE A 250 6.10 -9.83 -20.51
CA PHE A 250 6.37 -8.47 -20.95
C PHE A 250 6.72 -7.63 -19.73
N LYS A 251 7.65 -6.70 -19.92
CA LYS A 251 8.11 -5.79 -18.85
C LYS A 251 7.76 -4.36 -19.22
N THR A 252 7.44 -3.57 -18.19
CA THR A 252 7.29 -2.11 -18.35
C THR A 252 8.66 -1.43 -18.41
N ASN A 253 8.66 -0.11 -18.60
CA ASN A 253 9.79 0.72 -18.24
C ASN A 253 10.08 0.56 -16.74
N ARG A 254 11.35 0.78 -16.37
CA ARG A 254 11.83 0.81 -14.97
C ARG A 254 11.92 2.26 -14.52
N ILE A 255 11.46 2.55 -13.30
CA ILE A 255 11.51 3.87 -12.67
C ILE A 255 12.33 3.76 -11.39
N ASN A 256 13.30 4.65 -11.23
CA ASN A 256 14.03 4.82 -9.97
C ASN A 256 13.32 5.87 -9.12
N ILE A 257 13.03 5.53 -7.87
CA ILE A 257 12.28 6.34 -6.93
C ILE A 257 13.21 6.84 -5.84
N ARG A 258 13.24 8.16 -5.68
CA ARG A 258 13.89 8.81 -4.55
C ARG A 258 12.96 8.89 -3.35
N ARG A 259 13.49 9.33 -2.19
CA ARG A 259 12.68 9.56 -0.99
C ARG A 259 11.52 10.54 -1.26
N ASN A 260 10.45 10.41 -0.52
CA ASN A 260 9.40 11.40 -0.49
C ASN A 260 9.83 12.61 0.36
N TYR A 261 9.51 13.81 -0.13
CA TYR A 261 9.80 15.08 0.54
C TYR A 261 8.56 15.72 1.17
N ASP A 262 7.38 15.20 0.85
CA ASP A 262 6.10 15.61 1.39
C ASP A 262 5.30 14.39 1.87
N ASN A 263 4.21 14.59 2.58
CA ASN A 263 3.35 13.53 3.07
C ASN A 263 2.41 12.93 2.03
N LYS A 264 2.78 12.99 0.74
CA LYS A 264 2.00 12.44 -0.37
C LYS A 264 2.72 11.28 -1.04
N PRO A 265 1.99 10.24 -1.45
CA PRO A 265 2.57 9.16 -2.25
C PRO A 265 2.97 9.69 -3.64
N GLN A 266 4.12 9.25 -4.14
CA GLN A 266 4.50 9.47 -5.53
C GLN A 266 3.55 8.68 -6.45
N ASN A 267 3.21 9.24 -7.62
CA ASN A 267 2.36 8.55 -8.59
C ASN A 267 3.22 8.05 -9.77
N LEU A 268 3.38 6.73 -9.86
CA LEU A 268 4.19 6.09 -10.87
C LEU A 268 3.32 5.62 -12.04
N LYS A 269 3.76 5.89 -13.26
CA LYS A 269 3.17 5.37 -14.48
C LYS A 269 4.13 4.38 -15.11
N LEU A 270 3.82 3.08 -15.02
CA LEU A 270 4.57 2.01 -15.62
C LEU A 270 3.85 1.56 -16.91
N SER A 271 4.54 1.59 -18.03
CA SER A 271 3.92 1.35 -19.35
C SER A 271 4.52 0.12 -20.01
N PHE A 272 3.67 -0.84 -20.37
CA PHE A 272 4.05 -1.91 -21.27
C PHE A 272 4.19 -1.35 -22.71
N LYS A 273 5.17 -1.85 -23.46
CA LYS A 273 5.39 -1.42 -24.84
C LYS A 273 4.38 -2.07 -25.77
N GLU A 274 3.32 -1.33 -26.12
CA GLU A 274 2.20 -1.80 -26.93
C GLU A 274 2.64 -2.50 -28.22
N SER A 275 3.60 -1.91 -28.96
CA SER A 275 4.09 -2.48 -30.21
C SER A 275 4.65 -3.90 -30.05
N GLN A 276 5.34 -4.18 -28.93
CA GLN A 276 5.89 -5.52 -28.68
C GLN A 276 4.78 -6.56 -28.36
N ILE A 277 3.74 -6.12 -27.66
CA ILE A 277 2.61 -7.00 -27.31
C ILE A 277 1.82 -7.34 -28.58
N ARG A 278 1.48 -6.33 -29.40
CA ARG A 278 0.72 -6.53 -30.63
C ARG A 278 1.49 -7.34 -31.68
N ASP A 279 2.80 -7.14 -31.81
CA ASP A 279 3.64 -7.97 -32.68
C ASP A 279 3.60 -9.45 -32.25
N TYR A 280 3.73 -9.70 -30.93
CA TYR A 280 3.64 -11.06 -30.42
C TYR A 280 2.23 -11.66 -30.61
N GLU A 281 1.17 -10.91 -30.35
CA GLU A 281 -0.22 -11.34 -30.55
C GLU A 281 -0.45 -11.73 -32.03
N SER A 282 0.00 -10.90 -32.96
CA SER A 282 -0.09 -11.17 -34.40
C SER A 282 0.65 -12.44 -34.79
N LYS A 283 1.90 -12.61 -34.35
CA LYS A 283 2.69 -13.81 -34.56
C LYS A 283 2.03 -15.05 -33.95
N SER A 284 1.51 -14.93 -32.74
CA SER A 284 0.82 -16.03 -32.06
C SER A 284 -0.44 -16.45 -32.80
N LYS A 285 -1.23 -15.49 -33.32
CA LYS A 285 -2.40 -15.81 -34.15
C LYS A 285 -2.01 -16.65 -35.36
N LYS A 286 -0.92 -16.27 -36.08
CA LYS A 286 -0.42 -17.04 -37.22
C LYS A 286 0.02 -18.45 -36.82
N VAL A 287 0.70 -18.59 -35.69
CA VAL A 287 1.12 -19.91 -35.17
C VAL A 287 -0.10 -20.78 -34.85
N LYS A 288 -1.13 -20.23 -34.21
CA LYS A 288 -2.37 -20.95 -33.90
C LYS A 288 -3.11 -21.42 -35.17
N GLU A 289 -3.15 -20.59 -36.20
CA GLU A 289 -3.75 -21.00 -37.51
C GLU A 289 -2.95 -22.13 -38.22
N LYS A 290 -1.61 -22.04 -38.19
CA LYS A 290 -0.75 -23.14 -38.68
C LYS A 290 -0.95 -24.42 -37.88
N ALA A 291 -1.06 -24.35 -36.57
CA ALA A 291 -1.31 -25.49 -35.69
C ALA A 291 -2.65 -26.19 -36.01
N LYS A 292 -3.71 -25.41 -36.33
CA LYS A 292 -4.99 -25.96 -36.78
C LYS A 292 -4.86 -26.77 -38.09
N SER A 293 -4.09 -26.27 -39.02
CA SER A 293 -3.83 -26.96 -40.30
C SER A 293 -3.01 -28.23 -40.05
N TYR A 294 -1.98 -28.10 -39.23
CA TYR A 294 -1.07 -29.19 -38.87
C TYR A 294 -1.83 -30.38 -38.23
N ILE A 295 -2.71 -30.13 -37.24
CA ILE A 295 -3.42 -31.19 -36.54
C ILE A 295 -4.45 -31.91 -37.47
N LYS A 296 -5.03 -31.17 -38.43
CA LYS A 296 -5.90 -31.77 -39.44
C LYS A 296 -5.12 -32.72 -40.37
N GLU A 297 -3.92 -32.30 -40.80
CA GLU A 297 -3.05 -33.14 -41.63
C GLU A 297 -2.54 -34.35 -40.86
N TYR A 298 -2.09 -34.18 -39.62
CA TYR A 298 -1.75 -35.27 -38.73
C TYR A 298 -2.89 -36.30 -38.62
N THR A 299 -4.14 -35.84 -38.48
CA THR A 299 -5.28 -36.74 -38.37
C THR A 299 -5.50 -37.56 -39.64
N LYS A 300 -5.24 -37.00 -40.82
CA LYS A 300 -5.29 -37.74 -42.11
C LYS A 300 -4.19 -38.79 -42.18
N GLU A 301 -2.97 -38.43 -41.80
CA GLU A 301 -1.85 -39.37 -41.79
C GLU A 301 -2.02 -40.44 -40.71
N LEU A 302 -2.61 -40.10 -39.57
CA LEU A 302 -2.98 -41.08 -38.56
C LEU A 302 -4.00 -42.13 -39.10
N ASN A 303 -4.99 -41.70 -39.86
CA ASN A 303 -5.91 -42.60 -40.52
C ASN A 303 -5.19 -43.53 -41.53
N LYS A 304 -4.18 -43.01 -42.28
CA LYS A 304 -3.37 -43.87 -43.16
C LYS A 304 -2.53 -44.85 -42.39
N ALA A 305 -1.91 -44.41 -41.26
CA ALA A 305 -1.14 -45.26 -40.38
C ALA A 305 -1.97 -46.44 -39.85
N TYR A 306 -3.21 -46.21 -39.39
CA TYR A 306 -4.11 -47.26 -38.95
C TYR A 306 -4.51 -48.18 -40.08
N LYS A 307 -4.87 -47.64 -41.28
CA LYS A 307 -5.27 -48.43 -42.45
C LYS A 307 -4.14 -49.35 -42.92
N LYS A 308 -2.90 -48.81 -42.94
CA LYS A 308 -1.73 -49.57 -43.43
C LYS A 308 -0.99 -50.33 -42.33
N LYS A 309 -1.37 -50.18 -41.07
CA LYS A 309 -0.69 -50.77 -39.88
C LYS A 309 0.77 -50.37 -39.78
N ASP A 310 1.14 -49.15 -40.28
CA ASP A 310 2.50 -48.68 -40.36
C ASP A 310 2.63 -47.30 -39.66
N TYR A 311 3.42 -47.24 -38.62
CA TYR A 311 3.68 -46.02 -37.84
C TYR A 311 4.45 -44.96 -38.65
N LYS A 312 5.17 -45.37 -39.69
CA LYS A 312 6.00 -44.47 -40.47
C LYS A 312 5.22 -43.31 -41.06
N TYR A 313 3.91 -43.43 -41.31
CA TYR A 313 3.06 -42.36 -41.80
C TYR A 313 2.94 -41.15 -40.84
N ILE A 314 3.18 -41.37 -39.53
CA ILE A 314 3.06 -40.34 -38.51
C ILE A 314 4.35 -40.11 -37.73
N SER A 315 5.46 -40.77 -38.10
CA SER A 315 6.73 -40.66 -37.38
C SER A 315 7.23 -39.20 -37.28
N ASP A 316 7.06 -38.44 -38.35
CA ASP A 316 7.53 -37.03 -38.42
C ASP A 316 6.59 -36.00 -37.77
N TYR A 317 5.38 -36.48 -37.37
CA TYR A 317 4.39 -35.65 -36.67
C TYR A 317 4.47 -35.81 -35.15
N VAL A 318 5.04 -36.87 -34.65
CA VAL A 318 4.98 -37.23 -33.23
C VAL A 318 6.33 -37.01 -32.58
N LYS A 319 6.33 -36.38 -31.41
CA LYS A 319 7.58 -36.11 -30.66
C LYS A 319 8.27 -37.40 -30.30
N ASN A 320 9.52 -37.55 -30.73
CA ASN A 320 10.36 -38.69 -30.45
C ASN A 320 10.54 -38.94 -28.96
N ASN A 321 10.57 -40.21 -28.54
CA ASN A 321 10.70 -40.67 -27.17
C ASN A 321 9.55 -40.24 -26.23
N SER A 322 8.47 -39.67 -26.76
CA SER A 322 7.27 -39.36 -26.00
C SER A 322 6.50 -40.62 -25.58
N GLN A 323 5.69 -40.48 -24.56
CA GLN A 323 4.76 -41.59 -24.18
C GLN A 323 3.72 -41.84 -25.28
N LEU A 324 3.27 -40.79 -25.95
CA LEU A 324 2.36 -40.89 -27.07
C LEU A 324 2.96 -41.73 -28.22
N GLU A 325 4.23 -41.53 -28.55
CA GLU A 325 4.91 -42.32 -29.57
C GLU A 325 4.83 -43.81 -29.28
N LYS A 326 5.17 -44.20 -28.03
CA LYS A 326 5.11 -45.61 -27.58
C LYS A 326 3.72 -46.21 -27.67
N GLN A 327 2.69 -45.44 -27.31
CA GLN A 327 1.29 -45.86 -27.39
C GLN A 327 0.82 -46.02 -28.84
N LEU A 328 1.12 -45.03 -29.72
CA LEU A 328 0.73 -45.06 -31.13
C LEU A 328 1.39 -46.19 -31.88
N LYS A 329 2.68 -46.50 -31.66
CA LYS A 329 3.36 -47.66 -32.24
C LYS A 329 2.62 -48.98 -31.94
N LYS A 330 2.08 -49.14 -30.73
CA LYS A 330 1.27 -50.31 -30.34
C LYS A 330 -0.13 -50.29 -30.99
N GLN A 331 -0.80 -49.12 -30.91
CA GLN A 331 -2.17 -48.95 -31.41
C GLN A 331 -2.26 -49.13 -32.93
N VAL A 332 -1.33 -48.54 -33.70
CA VAL A 332 -1.29 -48.65 -35.16
C VAL A 332 -1.16 -50.07 -35.61
N LYS A 333 -0.37 -50.90 -34.91
CA LYS A 333 -0.22 -52.31 -35.22
C LYS A 333 -1.51 -53.17 -34.96
N SER A 334 -2.25 -52.79 -33.91
CA SER A 334 -3.41 -53.57 -33.45
C SER A 334 -4.76 -53.13 -34.04
N LYS A 335 -4.93 -51.84 -34.35
CA LYS A 335 -6.20 -51.25 -34.78
C LYS A 335 -6.25 -50.96 -36.28
N SER A 336 -6.98 -51.77 -37.07
CA SER A 336 -7.11 -51.56 -38.54
C SER A 336 -8.41 -50.87 -38.99
N LYS A 337 -9.41 -50.79 -38.11
CA LYS A 337 -10.76 -50.28 -38.44
C LYS A 337 -10.99 -48.84 -37.96
N VAL A 338 -9.96 -48.12 -37.48
CA VAL A 338 -10.11 -46.74 -37.01
C VAL A 338 -10.03 -45.80 -38.21
N LYS A 339 -11.04 -44.95 -38.38
CA LYS A 339 -11.09 -43.90 -39.38
C LYS A 339 -11.77 -42.65 -38.81
N PHE A 340 -10.98 -41.69 -38.37
CA PHE A 340 -11.49 -40.41 -37.88
C PHE A 340 -11.99 -39.53 -39.05
N LYS A 341 -13.21 -38.99 -38.87
CA LYS A 341 -13.86 -38.06 -39.79
C LYS A 341 -14.36 -36.84 -39.03
N ASP A 342 -14.89 -35.87 -39.76
CA ASP A 342 -15.59 -34.69 -39.20
C ASP A 342 -14.78 -33.95 -38.14
N VAL A 343 -13.49 -33.72 -38.43
CA VAL A 343 -12.58 -33.06 -37.50
C VAL A 343 -12.96 -31.60 -37.38
N LYS A 344 -13.51 -31.23 -36.23
CA LYS A 344 -13.89 -29.85 -35.91
C LYS A 344 -13.04 -29.33 -34.75
N ILE A 345 -12.30 -28.26 -34.97
CA ILE A 345 -11.50 -27.62 -33.93
C ILE A 345 -12.41 -26.73 -33.08
N ASN A 346 -12.46 -26.98 -31.79
CA ASN A 346 -13.31 -26.26 -30.83
C ASN A 346 -12.54 -25.12 -30.16
N ASN A 347 -11.27 -25.35 -29.81
CA ASN A 347 -10.45 -24.36 -29.11
C ASN A 347 -8.96 -24.52 -29.43
N VAL A 348 -8.21 -23.40 -29.43
CA VAL A 348 -6.75 -23.39 -29.56
C VAL A 348 -6.18 -22.37 -28.60
N LYS A 349 -5.35 -22.84 -27.68
CA LYS A 349 -4.61 -21.99 -26.74
C LYS A 349 -3.11 -22.16 -26.95
N ARG A 350 -2.38 -21.11 -26.69
CA ARG A 350 -0.92 -21.11 -26.68
C ARG A 350 -0.39 -20.76 -25.28
N ASP A 351 0.66 -21.45 -24.86
CA ASP A 351 1.47 -21.13 -23.70
C ASP A 351 2.94 -21.32 -24.08
N LYS A 352 3.62 -20.22 -24.37
CA LYS A 352 5.00 -20.20 -24.90
C LYS A 352 5.14 -21.07 -26.17
N ASN A 353 5.81 -22.22 -25.99
CA ASN A 353 6.07 -23.21 -27.04
C ASN A 353 5.07 -24.35 -27.05
N LYS A 354 4.08 -24.35 -26.18
CA LYS A 354 3.01 -25.36 -26.15
C LYS A 354 1.74 -24.81 -26.79
N ILE A 355 1.16 -25.62 -27.69
CA ILE A 355 -0.12 -25.30 -28.30
C ILE A 355 -1.11 -26.41 -27.89
N TYR A 356 -2.18 -26.00 -27.26
CA TYR A 356 -3.25 -26.89 -26.83
C TYR A 356 -4.42 -26.77 -27.79
N ILE A 357 -4.81 -27.90 -28.41
CA ILE A 357 -5.93 -27.95 -29.36
C ILE A 357 -6.97 -28.89 -28.84
N GLU A 358 -8.18 -28.39 -28.67
CA GLU A 358 -9.38 -29.19 -28.36
C GLU A 358 -10.18 -29.33 -29.65
N LEU A 359 -10.49 -30.56 -30.03
CA LEU A 359 -11.25 -30.85 -31.22
C LEU A 359 -12.21 -32.01 -31.00
N SER A 360 -13.26 -32.06 -31.82
CA SER A 360 -14.12 -33.21 -31.97
C SER A 360 -13.83 -33.91 -33.28
N LYS A 361 -13.94 -35.24 -33.27
CA LYS A 361 -13.80 -36.11 -34.43
C LYS A 361 -14.75 -37.30 -34.29
N THR A 362 -15.18 -37.90 -35.42
CA THR A 362 -16.05 -39.07 -35.40
C THR A 362 -15.30 -40.33 -35.82
N ASN A 363 -15.65 -41.46 -35.23
CA ASN A 363 -15.19 -42.77 -35.68
C ASN A 363 -16.35 -43.81 -35.48
N ASN A 364 -16.76 -44.46 -36.57
CA ASN A 364 -17.87 -45.41 -36.56
C ASN A 364 -19.17 -44.87 -35.93
N GLY A 365 -19.49 -43.60 -36.20
CA GLY A 365 -20.66 -42.89 -35.65
C GLY A 365 -20.53 -42.34 -34.25
N ASN A 366 -19.50 -42.70 -33.52
CA ASN A 366 -19.23 -42.15 -32.20
C ASN A 366 -18.41 -40.85 -32.29
N VAL A 367 -18.74 -39.83 -31.45
CA VAL A 367 -18.03 -38.57 -31.36
C VAL A 367 -17.00 -38.65 -30.24
N PHE A 368 -15.78 -38.31 -30.55
CA PHE A 368 -14.67 -38.23 -29.60
C PHE A 368 -14.26 -36.76 -29.42
N GLN A 369 -14.14 -36.33 -28.17
CA GLN A 369 -13.52 -35.07 -27.81
C GLN A 369 -12.07 -35.38 -27.48
N THR A 370 -11.14 -34.77 -28.24
CA THR A 370 -9.71 -35.03 -28.07
C THR A 370 -8.99 -33.74 -27.80
N LYS A 371 -8.11 -33.74 -26.79
CA LYS A 371 -7.18 -32.67 -26.49
C LYS A 371 -5.80 -33.08 -26.93
N TYR A 372 -5.17 -32.26 -27.78
CA TYR A 372 -3.79 -32.41 -28.22
C TYR A 372 -2.90 -31.37 -27.61
N THR A 373 -1.69 -31.79 -27.24
CA THR A 373 -0.58 -30.87 -26.89
C THR A 373 0.46 -30.95 -28.00
N LEU A 374 0.69 -29.82 -28.66
CA LEU A 374 1.76 -29.68 -29.64
C LEU A 374 2.96 -28.96 -29.02
N ASP A 375 4.15 -29.46 -29.27
CA ASP A 375 5.40 -28.76 -29.04
C ASP A 375 5.73 -27.93 -30.30
N TYR A 376 5.97 -26.64 -30.15
CA TYR A 376 6.26 -25.72 -31.23
C TYR A 376 7.67 -25.16 -31.09
N ASP A 377 8.49 -25.39 -32.10
CA ASP A 377 9.80 -24.79 -32.23
C ASP A 377 9.70 -23.40 -32.91
N ASN A 378 10.00 -22.35 -32.20
CA ASN A 378 9.98 -20.98 -32.73
C ASN A 378 11.10 -20.69 -33.74
N VAL A 379 12.14 -21.53 -33.81
CA VAL A 379 13.27 -21.35 -34.75
C VAL A 379 12.98 -21.99 -36.08
N SER A 380 12.62 -23.29 -36.08
CA SER A 380 12.26 -24.02 -37.30
C SER A 380 10.84 -23.74 -37.79
N ASN A 381 9.97 -23.21 -36.93
CA ASN A 381 8.53 -23.04 -37.14
C ASN A 381 7.78 -24.38 -37.31
N GLU A 382 8.27 -25.45 -36.73
CA GLU A 382 7.74 -26.79 -36.81
C GLU A 382 6.92 -27.15 -35.55
N PHE A 383 6.00 -28.13 -35.74
CA PHE A 383 5.19 -28.66 -34.67
C PHE A 383 5.46 -30.16 -34.52
N LEU A 384 5.37 -30.67 -33.28
CA LEU A 384 5.33 -32.10 -33.01
C LEU A 384 4.19 -32.38 -32.02
N VAL A 385 3.41 -33.43 -32.26
CA VAL A 385 2.39 -33.87 -31.32
C VAL A 385 3.11 -34.55 -30.16
N GLU A 386 3.02 -33.97 -28.99
CA GLU A 386 3.66 -34.47 -27.78
C GLU A 386 2.72 -35.37 -26.97
N ASP A 387 1.43 -35.02 -26.95
CA ASP A 387 0.42 -35.74 -26.15
C ASP A 387 -0.97 -35.64 -26.75
N SER A 388 -1.81 -36.62 -26.46
CA SER A 388 -3.24 -36.63 -26.81
C SER A 388 -4.07 -37.39 -25.79
N HIS A 389 -5.19 -36.80 -25.40
CA HIS A 389 -6.17 -37.40 -24.50
C HIS A 389 -7.56 -37.30 -25.11
N ASP A 390 -8.29 -38.40 -25.15
CA ASP A 390 -9.73 -38.45 -25.45
C ASP A 390 -10.50 -38.26 -24.13
N ASN A 391 -11.44 -37.30 -24.10
CA ASN A 391 -12.32 -37.01 -22.96
C ASN A 391 -13.62 -37.80 -23.13
#